data_86af88f8ee76a1b373ae57e8b832fbc2
#
_entry.id   86af88f8ee76a1b373ae57e8b832fbc2
#
_cell.length_a   1.000
_cell.length_b   1.000
_cell.length_c   1.000
_cell.angle_alpha   90.00
_cell.angle_beta   90.00
_cell.angle_gamma   90.00
#
_symmetry.space_group_name_H-M   'P 1'
#
loop_
_entity.id
_entity.type
_entity.pdbx_description
1 polymer ?
#
loop_
_entity_poly.entity_id
_entity_poly.type
_entity_poly.pdbx_seq_one_letter_code
_entity_poly.pdbx_strand_id
1 'polypeptide(L)'
;VEDVIGENGSFSSVFDFCHTFDNVRNPKWGNTVALFDDYRDQLFAAQKIVDGRGMLCNFLENHDKPRSIDRFLMPEDQNRYSEKMLPVTNFFLPGIVFLYQGQEIGMRDDPKQSIQGFVDKPTFAIYDRLIAEGKTDAEALEQINRESREHSRTPMQWDASAEAGFTTGTPWFPVNKNYTELNYEAEEKDPDSLLWF
;
A
#
# COMPACT_ATOMS: atom_id res chain seq x y z
N VAL A 1 -3.49 -8.21 23.60
CA VAL A 1 -3.27 -9.31 22.65
C VAL A 1 -3.71 -10.63 23.29
N GLU A 2 -3.35 -10.89 24.54
CA GLU A 2 -3.67 -12.16 25.25
C GLU A 2 -5.15 -12.47 25.36
N ASP A 3 -6.01 -11.44 25.41
CA ASP A 3 -7.47 -11.60 25.43
C ASP A 3 -8.06 -11.84 24.02
N VAL A 4 -7.26 -11.67 22.98
CA VAL A 4 -7.69 -11.77 21.57
C VAL A 4 -7.22 -13.07 20.95
N ILE A 5 -5.92 -13.38 21.09
CA ILE A 5 -5.29 -14.60 20.57
C ILE A 5 -4.60 -15.38 21.69
N GLY A 6 -4.39 -16.66 21.47
CA GLY A 6 -3.79 -17.57 22.43
C GLY A 6 -4.78 -18.54 23.01
N GLU A 7 -4.37 -19.29 24.05
CA GLU A 7 -5.16 -20.36 24.63
C GLU A 7 -6.53 -19.91 25.12
N ASN A 8 -6.64 -18.69 25.65
CA ASN A 8 -7.89 -18.09 26.12
C ASN A 8 -8.49 -17.07 25.14
N GLY A 9 -7.84 -16.84 24.01
CA GLY A 9 -8.32 -15.91 23.00
C GLY A 9 -9.38 -16.53 22.08
N SER A 10 -10.18 -15.65 21.45
CA SER A 10 -11.23 -16.06 20.51
C SER A 10 -10.73 -16.25 19.08
N PHE A 11 -9.50 -15.81 18.77
CA PHE A 11 -8.93 -15.82 17.43
C PHE A 11 -7.60 -16.57 17.41
N SER A 12 -7.33 -17.26 16.30
CA SER A 12 -6.05 -17.93 16.05
C SER A 12 -5.00 -17.01 15.43
N SER A 13 -5.43 -15.90 14.82
CA SER A 13 -4.56 -14.94 14.18
C SER A 13 -5.13 -13.52 14.23
N VAL A 14 -4.24 -12.52 14.09
CA VAL A 14 -4.58 -11.10 14.02
C VAL A 14 -3.74 -10.41 12.96
N PHE A 15 -4.28 -9.38 12.32
CA PHE A 15 -3.52 -8.57 11.38
C PHE A 15 -2.44 -7.75 12.10
N ASP A 16 -1.25 -7.76 11.52
CA ASP A 16 -0.16 -6.89 11.97
C ASP A 16 -0.27 -5.51 11.31
N PHE A 17 -0.69 -4.53 12.09
CA PHE A 17 -0.73 -3.13 11.67
C PHE A 17 0.47 -2.30 12.16
N CYS A 18 1.40 -2.88 12.91
CA CYS A 18 2.49 -2.14 13.54
C CYS A 18 3.33 -1.35 12.54
N HIS A 19 3.62 -1.95 11.37
CA HIS A 19 4.40 -1.32 10.31
C HIS A 19 3.58 -0.41 9.37
N THR A 20 2.25 -0.38 9.50
CA THR A 20 1.38 0.40 8.61
C THR A 20 1.01 1.76 9.15
N PHE A 21 1.30 2.02 10.41
CA PHE A 21 0.98 3.28 11.08
C PHE A 21 2.13 4.30 11.05
N ASP A 22 1.89 5.46 11.61
CA ASP A 22 2.78 6.63 11.60
C ASP A 22 4.16 6.40 12.24
N ASN A 23 4.35 5.24 12.87
CA ASN A 23 5.64 4.84 13.48
C ASN A 23 6.69 4.48 12.43
N VAL A 24 6.27 4.03 11.26
CA VAL A 24 7.16 3.77 10.11
C VAL A 24 7.00 4.93 9.14
N ARG A 25 7.93 5.86 9.18
CA ARG A 25 7.83 7.11 8.42
C ARG A 25 8.30 6.92 6.99
N ASN A 26 7.46 7.35 6.04
CA ASN A 26 7.83 7.37 4.65
C ASN A 26 8.82 8.53 4.39
N PRO A 27 9.94 8.29 3.72
CA PRO A 27 10.89 9.33 3.31
C PRO A 27 10.26 10.51 2.57
N LYS A 28 9.21 10.28 1.77
CA LYS A 28 8.44 11.32 1.09
C LYS A 28 7.91 12.39 2.05
N TRP A 29 7.80 12.11 3.33
CA TRP A 29 7.22 13.00 4.34
C TRP A 29 8.29 13.73 5.17
N GLY A 30 9.49 13.78 4.66
CA GLY A 30 10.57 14.60 5.21
C GLY A 30 11.32 13.97 6.39
N ASN A 31 11.20 12.68 6.61
CA ASN A 31 12.00 11.98 7.61
C ASN A 31 12.54 10.65 7.05
N THR A 32 13.75 10.70 6.55
CA THR A 32 14.43 9.58 5.89
C THR A 32 15.28 8.76 6.83
N VAL A 33 15.48 9.23 8.06
CA VAL A 33 16.42 8.59 9.00
C VAL A 33 15.72 7.46 9.73
N ALA A 34 16.36 6.31 9.76
CA ALA A 34 15.96 5.13 10.53
C ALA A 34 14.64 4.45 10.09
N LEU A 35 14.14 4.70 8.89
CA LEU A 35 12.92 4.04 8.40
C LEU A 35 13.03 2.51 8.45
N PHE A 36 14.17 1.97 8.04
CA PHE A 36 14.39 0.52 8.05
C PHE A 36 14.48 -0.03 9.48
N ASP A 37 15.16 0.64 10.37
CA ASP A 37 15.28 0.22 11.76
C ASP A 37 13.94 0.28 12.48
N ASP A 38 13.16 1.36 12.28
CA ASP A 38 11.80 1.49 12.83
C ASP A 38 10.89 0.37 12.31
N TYR A 39 10.92 0.10 11.02
CA TYR A 39 10.16 -0.98 10.39
C TYR A 39 10.56 -2.35 10.96
N ARG A 40 11.84 -2.66 10.99
CA ARG A 40 12.37 -3.92 11.55
C ARG A 40 11.96 -4.10 13.01
N ASP A 41 12.15 -3.07 13.83
CA ASP A 41 11.91 -3.15 15.26
C ASP A 41 10.41 -3.32 15.57
N GLN A 42 9.54 -2.68 14.80
CA GLN A 42 8.09 -2.88 14.90
C GLN A 42 7.68 -4.30 14.51
N LEU A 43 8.22 -4.84 13.41
CA LEU A 43 7.96 -6.22 12.99
C LEU A 43 8.41 -7.21 14.06
N PHE A 44 9.62 -7.07 14.58
CA PHE A 44 10.14 -7.99 15.60
C PHE A 44 9.38 -7.89 16.92
N ALA A 45 8.96 -6.70 17.30
CA ALA A 45 8.12 -6.51 18.48
C ALA A 45 6.76 -7.20 18.31
N ALA A 46 6.12 -7.06 17.15
CA ALA A 46 4.85 -7.71 16.85
C ALA A 46 4.96 -9.25 16.86
N GLN A 47 5.98 -9.80 16.19
CA GLN A 47 6.25 -11.24 16.18
C GLN A 47 6.47 -11.79 17.59
N LYS A 48 7.22 -11.07 18.43
CA LYS A 48 7.47 -11.47 19.82
C LYS A 48 6.21 -11.50 20.69
N ILE A 49 5.26 -10.59 20.43
CA ILE A 49 4.01 -10.53 21.20
C ILE A 49 3.15 -11.79 20.95
N VAL A 50 3.16 -12.32 19.74
CA VAL A 50 2.32 -13.47 19.36
C VAL A 50 3.02 -14.82 19.46
N ASP A 51 4.32 -14.82 19.74
CA ASP A 51 5.14 -16.02 19.80
C ASP A 51 4.55 -17.08 20.77
N GLY A 52 4.33 -18.28 20.24
CA GLY A 52 3.72 -19.40 20.99
C GLY A 52 2.23 -19.24 21.31
N ARG A 53 1.56 -18.16 20.88
CA ARG A 53 0.15 -17.88 21.20
C ARG A 53 -0.76 -17.94 19.98
N GLY A 54 -0.25 -17.58 18.80
CA GLY A 54 -1.02 -17.53 17.56
C GLY A 54 -0.15 -17.07 16.42
N MET A 55 -0.77 -16.52 15.37
CA MET A 55 -0.07 -16.06 14.18
C MET A 55 -0.45 -14.62 13.83
N LEU A 56 0.49 -13.88 13.26
CA LEU A 56 0.21 -12.62 12.59
C LEU A 56 -0.27 -12.86 11.16
N CYS A 57 -1.20 -12.03 10.71
CA CYS A 57 -1.53 -11.89 9.30
C CYS A 57 -0.66 -10.75 8.75
N ASN A 58 0.41 -11.12 8.04
CA ASN A 58 1.39 -10.18 7.49
C ASN A 58 0.92 -9.63 6.16
N PHE A 59 1.00 -8.30 5.96
CA PHE A 59 0.64 -7.64 4.70
C PHE A 59 1.45 -6.36 4.50
N LEU A 60 1.64 -5.95 3.26
CA LEU A 60 2.25 -4.66 2.91
C LEU A 60 1.21 -3.65 2.44
N GLU A 61 0.18 -4.13 1.76
CA GLU A 61 -0.89 -3.33 1.18
C GLU A 61 -2.25 -3.76 1.69
N ASN A 62 -3.17 -2.81 1.73
CA ASN A 62 -4.58 -3.02 1.93
C ASN A 62 -5.39 -1.87 1.30
N HIS A 63 -6.71 -1.96 1.39
CA HIS A 63 -7.66 -0.97 0.85
C HIS A 63 -7.66 0.40 1.56
N ASP A 64 -6.87 0.58 2.62
CA ASP A 64 -6.83 1.81 3.43
C ASP A 64 -5.47 2.52 3.39
N LYS A 65 -4.53 2.03 2.62
CA LYS A 65 -3.18 2.59 2.52
C LYS A 65 -2.76 2.78 1.05
N PRO A 66 -1.86 3.72 0.75
CA PRO A 66 -1.20 3.82 -0.55
C PRO A 66 -0.47 2.53 -0.90
N ARG A 67 -0.13 2.36 -2.18
CA ARG A 67 0.64 1.21 -2.69
C ARG A 67 2.01 1.13 -2.03
N SER A 68 2.48 -0.08 -1.75
CA SER A 68 3.71 -0.31 -0.98
C SER A 68 4.96 0.25 -1.65
N ILE A 69 5.07 0.11 -2.95
CA ILE A 69 6.22 0.64 -3.71
C ILE A 69 6.34 2.15 -3.51
N ASP A 70 5.24 2.90 -3.71
CA ASP A 70 5.22 4.34 -3.58
C ASP A 70 5.30 4.81 -2.13
N ARG A 71 4.89 3.96 -1.19
CA ARG A 71 4.93 4.25 0.22
C ARG A 71 6.30 4.02 0.84
N PHE A 72 6.98 2.94 0.50
CA PHE A 72 8.21 2.51 1.17
C PHE A 72 9.50 2.86 0.40
N LEU A 73 9.42 3.05 -0.91
CA LEU A 73 10.60 3.34 -1.73
C LEU A 73 10.61 4.81 -2.18
N MET A 74 11.79 5.43 -2.13
CA MET A 74 12.00 6.72 -2.77
C MET A 74 11.90 6.57 -4.29
N PRO A 75 11.42 7.58 -5.03
CA PRO A 75 11.32 7.51 -6.49
C PRO A 75 12.63 7.08 -7.17
N GLU A 76 13.77 7.58 -6.70
CA GLU A 76 15.09 7.24 -7.20
C GLU A 76 15.53 5.81 -6.91
N ASP A 77 14.94 5.19 -5.90
CA ASP A 77 15.23 3.81 -5.49
C ASP A 77 14.25 2.79 -6.07
N GLN A 78 13.19 3.25 -6.74
CA GLN A 78 12.18 2.38 -7.35
C GLN A 78 12.74 1.71 -8.60
N ASN A 79 12.98 0.43 -8.50
CA ASN A 79 13.46 -0.43 -9.58
C ASN A 79 13.08 -1.88 -9.29
N ARG A 80 13.19 -2.76 -10.30
CA ARG A 80 12.80 -4.18 -10.20
C ARG A 80 13.38 -4.92 -8.99
N TYR A 81 14.54 -4.55 -8.48
CA TYR A 81 15.17 -5.25 -7.35
C TYR A 81 14.59 -4.78 -6.01
N SER A 82 14.42 -3.48 -5.84
CA SER A 82 13.81 -2.92 -4.63
C SER A 82 12.32 -3.28 -4.53
N GLU A 83 11.61 -3.32 -5.65
CA GLU A 83 10.23 -3.78 -5.72
C GLU A 83 10.09 -5.25 -5.31
N LYS A 84 11.00 -6.12 -5.76
CA LYS A 84 11.07 -7.53 -5.33
C LYS A 84 11.50 -7.69 -3.87
N MET A 85 12.34 -6.80 -3.37
CA MET A 85 12.75 -6.82 -1.96
C MET A 85 11.56 -6.64 -1.00
N LEU A 86 10.58 -5.79 -1.34
CA LEU A 86 9.44 -5.53 -0.47
C LEU A 86 8.65 -6.80 -0.08
N PRO A 87 8.19 -7.64 -1.01
CA PRO A 87 7.51 -8.88 -0.64
C PRO A 87 8.42 -9.85 0.13
N VAL A 88 9.72 -9.88 -0.13
CA VAL A 88 10.65 -10.69 0.66
C VAL A 88 10.61 -10.30 2.14
N THR A 89 10.63 -9.01 2.45
CA THR A 89 10.58 -8.52 3.84
C THR A 89 9.30 -8.91 4.58
N ASN A 90 8.23 -9.25 3.85
CA ASN A 90 6.93 -9.61 4.42
C ASN A 90 6.66 -11.11 4.36
N PHE A 91 6.97 -11.76 3.24
CA PHE A 91 6.59 -13.16 3.00
C PHE A 91 7.40 -14.16 3.80
N PHE A 92 8.60 -13.79 4.20
CA PHE A 92 9.46 -14.65 5.03
C PHE A 92 9.30 -14.45 6.54
N LEU A 93 8.38 -13.57 6.95
CA LEU A 93 8.00 -13.45 8.36
C LEU A 93 7.14 -14.65 8.80
N PRO A 94 7.29 -15.14 10.04
CA PRO A 94 6.36 -16.10 10.59
C PRO A 94 4.92 -15.58 10.56
N GLY A 95 3.98 -16.40 10.09
CA GLY A 95 2.56 -16.01 10.05
C GLY A 95 1.86 -16.35 8.75
N ILE A 96 0.74 -15.68 8.51
CA ILE A 96 -0.10 -15.84 7.33
C ILE A 96 0.14 -14.66 6.42
N VAL A 97 0.57 -14.92 5.19
CA VAL A 97 0.81 -13.85 4.21
C VAL A 97 -0.50 -13.45 3.53
N PHE A 98 -0.75 -12.15 3.50
CA PHE A 98 -1.84 -11.55 2.73
C PHE A 98 -1.25 -10.72 1.59
N LEU A 99 -1.58 -11.12 0.38
CA LEU A 99 -1.26 -10.39 -0.84
C LEU A 99 -2.49 -9.58 -1.24
N TYR A 100 -2.32 -8.27 -1.39
CA TYR A 100 -3.40 -7.39 -1.83
C TYR A 100 -3.45 -7.33 -3.36
N GLN A 101 -4.68 -7.27 -3.93
CA GLN A 101 -4.88 -7.23 -5.38
C GLN A 101 -4.02 -6.14 -6.06
N GLY A 102 -3.30 -6.52 -7.11
CA GLY A 102 -2.40 -5.63 -7.84
C GLY A 102 -1.00 -5.48 -7.24
N GLN A 103 -0.78 -5.92 -5.99
CA GLN A 103 0.55 -5.96 -5.40
C GLN A 103 1.45 -6.94 -6.16
N GLU A 104 0.90 -8.05 -6.65
CA GLU A 104 1.60 -9.08 -7.42
C GLU A 104 2.18 -8.58 -8.73
N ILE A 105 1.62 -7.51 -9.28
CA ILE A 105 2.11 -6.87 -10.51
C ILE A 105 2.73 -5.49 -10.24
N GLY A 106 2.90 -5.11 -8.98
CA GLY A 106 3.51 -3.83 -8.61
C GLY A 106 2.67 -2.60 -8.95
N MET A 107 1.32 -2.69 -8.85
CA MET A 107 0.46 -1.52 -9.08
C MET A 107 0.90 -0.33 -8.24
N ARG A 108 0.76 0.87 -8.82
CA ARG A 108 1.29 2.13 -8.30
C ARG A 108 0.18 3.06 -7.83
N ASP A 109 0.57 4.04 -7.02
CA ASP A 109 -0.31 5.17 -6.70
C ASP A 109 -0.72 5.91 -7.98
N ASP A 110 -1.90 6.52 -7.94
CA ASP A 110 -2.45 7.37 -9.02
C ASP A 110 -2.68 8.79 -8.50
N PRO A 111 -1.62 9.62 -8.41
CA PRO A 111 -1.72 10.97 -7.87
C PRO A 111 -2.60 11.87 -8.75
N LYS A 112 -3.54 12.56 -8.12
CA LYS A 112 -4.49 13.45 -8.79
C LYS A 112 -3.95 14.88 -8.90
N GLN A 113 -4.34 15.55 -9.98
CA GLN A 113 -3.92 16.94 -10.26
C GLN A 113 -4.82 17.99 -9.58
N SER A 114 -5.95 17.56 -9.02
CA SER A 114 -6.88 18.43 -8.30
C SER A 114 -7.73 17.62 -7.35
N ILE A 115 -8.34 18.27 -6.36
CA ILE A 115 -9.26 17.63 -5.42
C ILE A 115 -10.47 16.99 -6.12
N GLN A 116 -10.91 17.54 -7.25
CA GLN A 116 -12.02 17.00 -8.05
C GLN A 116 -11.69 15.64 -8.71
N GLY A 117 -10.42 15.25 -8.74
CA GLY A 117 -9.99 13.94 -9.21
C GLY A 117 -10.23 12.80 -8.20
N PHE A 118 -10.54 13.14 -6.96
CA PHE A 118 -10.86 12.17 -5.90
C PHE A 118 -12.36 11.87 -5.85
N VAL A 119 -12.70 10.69 -5.31
CA VAL A 119 -14.09 10.19 -5.22
C VAL A 119 -14.52 9.96 -3.77
N ASP A 120 -13.58 9.63 -2.88
CA ASP A 120 -13.87 9.25 -1.50
C ASP A 120 -14.22 10.48 -0.64
N LYS A 121 -15.41 10.47 -0.03
CA LYS A 121 -15.91 11.58 0.80
C LYS A 121 -14.96 12.02 1.92
N PRO A 122 -14.30 11.12 2.68
CA PRO A 122 -13.31 11.51 3.66
C PRO A 122 -12.17 12.37 3.09
N THR A 123 -11.76 12.16 1.85
CA THR A 123 -10.72 12.94 1.19
C THR A 123 -11.09 14.42 1.10
N PHE A 124 -12.32 14.73 0.74
CA PHE A 124 -12.81 16.13 0.70
C PHE A 124 -12.83 16.77 2.09
N ALA A 125 -13.26 16.04 3.12
CA ALA A 125 -13.27 16.55 4.48
C ALA A 125 -11.84 16.85 5.00
N ILE A 126 -10.86 16.02 4.63
CA ILE A 126 -9.45 16.26 4.96
C ILE A 126 -8.96 17.50 4.21
N TYR A 127 -9.26 17.64 2.93
CA TYR A 127 -8.89 18.81 2.13
C TYR A 127 -9.45 20.09 2.74
N ASP A 128 -10.75 20.17 3.02
CA ASP A 128 -11.39 21.33 3.60
C ASP A 128 -10.76 21.73 4.94
N ARG A 129 -10.42 20.74 5.78
CA ARG A 129 -9.70 20.95 7.03
C ARG A 129 -8.32 21.56 6.80
N LEU A 130 -7.54 21.05 5.86
CA LEU A 130 -6.19 21.55 5.55
C LEU A 130 -6.23 22.98 5.03
N ILE A 131 -7.21 23.32 4.20
CA ILE A 131 -7.44 24.72 3.74
C ILE A 131 -7.83 25.61 4.92
N ALA A 132 -8.71 25.14 5.83
CA ALA A 132 -9.09 25.91 7.02
C ALA A 132 -7.91 26.11 7.99
N GLU A 133 -6.95 25.19 8.02
CA GLU A 133 -5.69 25.29 8.76
C GLU A 133 -4.67 26.25 8.09
N GLY A 134 -5.00 26.84 6.94
CA GLY A 134 -4.20 27.83 6.22
C GLY A 134 -3.22 27.27 5.20
N LYS A 135 -3.33 25.99 4.84
CA LYS A 135 -2.55 25.43 3.73
C LYS A 135 -3.05 25.96 2.38
N THR A 136 -2.14 26.12 1.45
CA THR A 136 -2.48 26.37 0.06
C THR A 136 -3.13 25.13 -0.58
N ASP A 137 -3.86 25.31 -1.68
CA ASP A 137 -4.42 24.21 -2.49
C ASP A 137 -3.36 23.18 -2.87
N ALA A 138 -2.19 23.62 -3.32
CA ALA A 138 -1.09 22.75 -3.70
C ALA A 138 -0.56 21.91 -2.51
N GLU A 139 -0.37 22.52 -1.35
CA GLU A 139 0.10 21.81 -0.14
C GLU A 139 -0.93 20.82 0.37
N ALA A 140 -2.21 21.18 0.35
CA ALA A 140 -3.30 20.30 0.74
C ALA A 140 -3.41 19.10 -0.22
N LEU A 141 -3.35 19.35 -1.53
CA LEU A 141 -3.39 18.33 -2.56
C LEU A 141 -2.18 17.39 -2.50
N GLU A 142 -0.99 17.93 -2.27
CA GLU A 142 0.22 17.15 -2.09
C GLU A 142 0.09 16.18 -0.90
N GLN A 143 -0.39 16.67 0.24
CA GLN A 143 -0.59 15.82 1.41
C GLN A 143 -1.63 14.72 1.15
N ILE A 144 -2.75 15.07 0.50
CA ILE A 144 -3.79 14.09 0.15
C ILE A 144 -3.23 13.02 -0.79
N ASN A 145 -2.50 13.42 -1.83
CA ASN A 145 -1.88 12.48 -2.75
C ASN A 145 -0.86 11.53 -2.08
N ARG A 146 -0.29 11.91 -0.95
CA ARG A 146 0.62 11.02 -0.20
C ARG A 146 -0.10 9.99 0.65
N GLU A 147 -1.31 10.31 1.13
CA GLU A 147 -1.99 9.56 2.17
C GLU A 147 -3.25 8.85 1.68
N SER A 148 -3.71 9.17 0.46
CA SER A 148 -5.00 8.72 -0.02
C SER A 148 -5.06 7.20 -0.20
N ARG A 149 -6.07 6.61 0.44
CA ARG A 149 -6.42 5.21 0.23
C ARG A 149 -7.04 4.92 -1.14
N GLU A 150 -7.39 5.95 -1.91
CA GLU A 150 -7.92 5.75 -3.26
C GLU A 150 -6.91 5.13 -4.21
N HIS A 151 -5.62 5.30 -3.95
CA HIS A 151 -4.56 4.70 -4.74
C HIS A 151 -4.65 3.17 -4.79
N SER A 152 -4.96 2.53 -3.67
CA SER A 152 -5.12 1.08 -3.58
C SER A 152 -6.50 0.58 -4.03
N ARG A 153 -7.45 1.50 -4.29
CA ARG A 153 -8.82 1.19 -4.72
C ARG A 153 -9.06 1.34 -6.22
N THR A 154 -8.03 1.74 -6.95
CA THR A 154 -8.09 1.74 -8.41
C THR A 154 -8.36 0.32 -8.94
N PRO A 155 -9.10 0.19 -10.05
CA PRO A 155 -9.36 -1.12 -10.66
C PRO A 155 -8.08 -1.89 -10.96
N MET A 156 -8.15 -3.21 -10.85
CA MET A 156 -7.07 -4.12 -11.26
C MET A 156 -6.74 -3.92 -12.74
N GLN A 157 -5.46 -3.85 -13.03
CA GLN A 157 -4.93 -3.65 -14.38
C GLN A 157 -4.65 -5.01 -15.04
N TRP A 158 -5.63 -5.53 -15.80
CA TRP A 158 -5.51 -6.84 -16.41
C TRP A 158 -4.73 -6.84 -17.72
N ASP A 159 -4.97 -5.83 -18.56
CA ASP A 159 -4.35 -5.71 -19.89
C ASP A 159 -4.30 -4.24 -20.34
N ALA A 160 -3.77 -4.01 -21.54
CA ALA A 160 -3.64 -2.67 -22.14
C ALA A 160 -4.90 -2.19 -22.88
N SER A 161 -6.02 -2.93 -22.81
CA SER A 161 -7.28 -2.52 -23.45
C SER A 161 -8.00 -1.44 -22.64
N ALA A 162 -9.10 -0.91 -23.19
CA ALA A 162 -9.89 0.12 -22.51
C ALA A 162 -10.27 -0.31 -21.09
N GLU A 163 -10.21 0.65 -20.15
CA GLU A 163 -10.43 0.42 -18.72
C GLU A 163 -9.58 -0.73 -18.15
N ALA A 164 -8.35 -0.89 -18.69
CA ALA A 164 -7.40 -1.92 -18.28
C ALA A 164 -7.96 -3.37 -18.33
N GLY A 165 -8.91 -3.65 -19.21
CA GLY A 165 -9.61 -4.92 -19.28
C GLY A 165 -10.49 -5.22 -18.06
N PHE A 166 -10.64 -4.26 -17.13
CA PHE A 166 -11.39 -4.44 -15.89
C PHE A 166 -12.91 -4.47 -16.12
N THR A 167 -13.41 -3.58 -16.99
CA THR A 167 -14.85 -3.46 -17.27
C THR A 167 -15.11 -2.92 -18.67
N THR A 168 -16.30 -3.22 -19.20
CA THR A 168 -16.83 -2.59 -20.42
C THR A 168 -17.71 -1.37 -20.11
N GLY A 169 -17.95 -1.07 -18.84
CA GLY A 169 -18.71 0.09 -18.35
C GLY A 169 -17.78 1.16 -17.78
N THR A 170 -18.35 2.08 -17.03
CA THR A 170 -17.58 3.11 -16.28
C THR A 170 -17.22 2.57 -14.90
N PRO A 171 -15.94 2.41 -14.55
CA PRO A 171 -15.54 1.95 -13.23
C PRO A 171 -15.82 3.03 -12.17
N TRP A 172 -16.06 2.62 -10.93
CA TRP A 172 -16.30 3.55 -9.82
C TRP A 172 -15.08 4.44 -9.53
N PHE A 173 -13.90 3.83 -9.41
CA PHE A 173 -12.64 4.56 -9.38
C PHE A 173 -12.04 4.57 -10.79
N PRO A 174 -11.47 5.69 -11.26
CA PRO A 174 -10.75 5.73 -12.52
C PRO A 174 -9.59 4.73 -12.52
N VAL A 175 -9.34 4.10 -13.64
CA VAL A 175 -8.17 3.26 -13.83
C VAL A 175 -6.91 4.13 -13.81
N ASN A 176 -5.84 3.66 -13.17
CA ASN A 176 -4.55 4.35 -13.21
C ASN A 176 -4.03 4.36 -14.65
N LYS A 177 -3.62 5.52 -15.14
CA LYS A 177 -3.24 5.74 -16.55
C LYS A 177 -2.04 4.92 -17.02
N ASN A 178 -1.25 4.40 -16.10
CA ASN A 178 -0.08 3.57 -16.42
C ASN A 178 -0.45 2.14 -16.85
N TYR A 179 -1.73 1.78 -16.87
CA TYR A 179 -2.20 0.44 -17.22
C TYR A 179 -1.78 -0.03 -18.61
N THR A 180 -1.48 0.89 -19.53
CA THR A 180 -0.99 0.55 -20.87
C THR A 180 0.40 -0.08 -20.87
N GLU A 181 1.17 0.14 -19.79
CA GLU A 181 2.55 -0.35 -19.61
C GLU A 181 2.64 -1.35 -18.47
N LEU A 182 1.95 -1.09 -17.36
CA LEU A 182 1.92 -1.92 -16.17
C LEU A 182 0.55 -2.61 -16.05
N ASN A 183 0.51 -3.87 -16.38
CA ASN A 183 -0.70 -4.70 -16.31
C ASN A 183 -0.34 -6.18 -16.21
N TYR A 184 -1.29 -7.00 -15.79
CA TYR A 184 -1.08 -8.43 -15.58
C TYR A 184 -0.55 -9.13 -16.83
N GLU A 185 -1.14 -8.85 -18.00
CA GLU A 185 -0.72 -9.49 -19.26
C GLU A 185 0.73 -9.15 -19.65
N ALA A 186 1.17 -7.93 -19.38
CA ALA A 186 2.55 -7.51 -19.62
C ALA A 186 3.52 -8.19 -18.63
N GLU A 187 3.18 -8.19 -17.32
CA GLU A 187 3.97 -8.84 -16.29
C GLU A 187 4.06 -10.36 -16.48
N GLU A 188 2.99 -11.00 -16.96
CA GLU A 188 2.99 -12.44 -17.28
C GLU A 188 3.98 -12.81 -18.38
N LYS A 189 4.23 -11.90 -19.32
CA LYS A 189 5.15 -12.09 -20.44
C LYS A 189 6.61 -11.79 -20.11
N ASP A 190 6.88 -11.06 -19.04
CA ASP A 190 8.25 -10.74 -18.58
C ASP A 190 8.71 -11.73 -17.50
N PRO A 191 9.64 -12.66 -17.82
CA PRO A 191 10.14 -13.62 -16.83
C PRO A 191 10.89 -12.97 -15.66
N ASP A 192 11.26 -11.69 -15.79
CA ASP A 192 11.91 -10.90 -14.74
C ASP A 192 10.92 -10.02 -13.97
N SER A 193 9.63 -10.14 -14.22
CA SER A 193 8.59 -9.36 -13.56
C SER A 193 8.47 -9.67 -12.07
N LEU A 194 7.72 -8.82 -11.36
CA LEU A 194 7.35 -9.06 -9.96
C LEU A 194 6.41 -10.26 -9.84
N LEU A 195 5.57 -10.49 -10.84
CA LEU A 195 4.60 -11.59 -10.87
C LEU A 195 5.26 -12.98 -10.81
N TRP A 196 6.41 -13.14 -11.46
CA TRP A 196 7.14 -14.42 -11.50
C TRP A 196 8.15 -14.58 -10.35
N PHE A 197 8.35 -13.57 -9.56
CA PHE A 197 9.26 -13.58 -8.41
C PHE A 197 8.63 -14.27 -7.19
#